data_3b567e48ca39dedaf25b20225605c1b4
#
_entry.id   3b567e48ca39dedaf25b20225605c1b4
#
_cell.length_a   1.000
_cell.length_b   1.000
_cell.length_c   1.000
_cell.angle_alpha   90.00
_cell.angle_beta   90.00
_cell.angle_gamma   90.00
#
_symmetry.space_group_name_H-M   'P 1'
#
loop_
_entity.id
_entity.type
_entity.pdbx_description
1 polymer ?
#
loop_
_entity_poly.entity_id
_entity_poly.type
_entity_poly.pdbx_seq_one_letter_code
_entity_poly.pdbx_strand_id
1 'polypeptide(L)'
;MNTFGNIFRLTTFGESHGVAVGGVIDGMPAGIEVDEEFLQAEMARRRPGQSAITTGRNEADHVELLSGIFEGKTTGTPIGFEVRNSNQHSNDYENIRNLYRPSHADYTYSQKYGLRDHRGGGRSSARETLSRVVGGAFAKMALRQLSIDIKAYTSQVGDICLDNDWTKYDLSKIESNAVRCPDADKAAQMEQLIKQVKSEGDTIGGVITCVIQGVPVGLGEPVYGRLNAALGAAMLSINACKGFEYGMGFAECGRRGSEMMDQFLPVEGSKADTLPQLQMKTNHSGGIQGGISNGAPIYFRCAFKPVATLLKPIDTVTDEGKETVLQARGRHDPCVLPRAVPIVEAMAAMTILDYYLLNKTIHIL
;
A
#
# COMPACT_ATOMS: atom_id res chain seq x y z
N MET A 1 3.06 -0.10 -17.45
CA MET A 1 3.53 -1.46 -17.14
C MET A 1 2.52 -2.10 -16.19
N ASN A 2 2.35 -3.43 -16.26
CA ASN A 2 1.43 -4.17 -15.39
C ASN A 2 2.16 -5.19 -14.50
N THR A 3 3.49 -5.11 -14.49
CA THR A 3 4.38 -5.97 -13.68
C THR A 3 5.18 -5.11 -12.73
N PHE A 4 5.23 -5.51 -11.46
CA PHE A 4 6.01 -4.94 -10.38
C PHE A 4 7.09 -5.95 -9.95
N GLY A 5 8.26 -5.47 -9.50
CA GLY A 5 9.36 -6.25 -8.97
C GLY A 5 10.39 -6.71 -10.01
N ASN A 6 11.51 -7.24 -9.53
CA ASN A 6 12.64 -7.71 -10.35
C ASN A 6 12.74 -9.24 -10.33
N ILE A 7 12.95 -9.86 -9.16
CA ILE A 7 12.96 -11.32 -8.95
C ILE A 7 11.58 -11.76 -8.50
N PHE A 8 11.11 -11.25 -7.35
CA PHE A 8 9.71 -11.43 -6.94
C PHE A 8 8.84 -10.46 -7.74
N ARG A 9 8.10 -10.98 -8.69
CA ARG A 9 7.29 -10.20 -9.64
C ARG A 9 5.82 -10.48 -9.47
N LEU A 10 5.03 -9.41 -9.56
CA LEU A 10 3.57 -9.49 -9.64
C LEU A 10 3.09 -8.84 -10.93
N THR A 11 2.51 -9.62 -11.82
CA THR A 11 1.79 -9.11 -13.01
C THR A 11 0.30 -9.15 -12.72
N THR A 12 -0.40 -8.00 -12.84
CA THR A 12 -1.83 -7.88 -12.55
C THR A 12 -2.66 -7.67 -13.82
N PHE A 13 -3.88 -8.19 -13.84
CA PHE A 13 -4.86 -8.04 -14.92
C PHE A 13 -6.28 -7.84 -14.39
N GLY A 14 -7.20 -7.51 -15.28
CA GLY A 14 -8.63 -7.35 -15.00
C GLY A 14 -9.02 -5.91 -14.59
N GLU A 15 -10.30 -5.60 -14.74
CA GLU A 15 -10.92 -4.31 -14.49
C GLU A 15 -12.01 -4.41 -13.43
N SER A 16 -12.37 -3.27 -12.82
CA SER A 16 -13.35 -3.22 -11.72
C SER A 16 -14.75 -3.70 -12.11
N HIS A 17 -15.10 -3.65 -13.38
CA HIS A 17 -16.39 -4.10 -13.95
C HIS A 17 -16.20 -5.17 -15.03
N GLY A 18 -15.00 -5.78 -15.12
CA GLY A 18 -14.74 -6.99 -15.87
C GLY A 18 -15.23 -8.25 -15.14
N VAL A 19 -14.94 -9.41 -15.68
CA VAL A 19 -15.32 -10.72 -15.11
C VAL A 19 -14.60 -10.97 -13.79
N ALA A 20 -13.29 -10.69 -13.77
CA ALA A 20 -12.42 -10.93 -12.63
C ALA A 20 -11.27 -9.90 -12.59
N VAL A 21 -10.61 -9.84 -11.45
CA VAL A 21 -9.31 -9.20 -11.26
C VAL A 21 -8.37 -10.27 -10.73
N GLY A 22 -7.16 -10.34 -11.26
CA GLY A 22 -6.23 -11.38 -10.86
C GLY A 22 -4.78 -10.99 -11.11
N GLY A 23 -3.92 -11.98 -11.00
CA GLY A 23 -2.50 -11.80 -11.24
C GLY A 23 -1.73 -13.09 -11.33
N VAL A 24 -0.45 -12.93 -11.66
CA VAL A 24 0.55 -13.99 -11.60
C VAL A 24 1.71 -13.49 -10.74
N ILE A 25 2.02 -14.23 -9.69
CA ILE A 25 3.23 -14.05 -8.88
C ILE A 25 4.29 -14.98 -9.46
N ASP A 26 5.44 -14.41 -9.83
CA ASP A 26 6.60 -15.16 -10.32
C ASP A 26 7.81 -14.86 -9.44
N GLY A 27 8.76 -15.80 -9.35
CA GLY A 27 9.95 -15.67 -8.51
C GLY A 27 9.70 -15.85 -7.01
N MET A 28 8.55 -16.40 -6.61
CA MET A 28 8.31 -16.80 -5.23
C MET A 28 9.21 -18.00 -4.87
N PRO A 29 9.96 -17.97 -3.74
CA PRO A 29 10.75 -19.11 -3.31
C PRO A 29 9.91 -20.38 -3.13
N ALA A 30 10.48 -21.55 -3.47
CA ALA A 30 9.83 -22.83 -3.23
C ALA A 30 9.81 -23.20 -1.74
N GLY A 31 8.81 -24.00 -1.33
CA GLY A 31 8.73 -24.58 0.02
C GLY A 31 8.14 -23.65 1.08
N ILE A 32 7.65 -22.48 0.72
CA ILE A 32 6.95 -21.59 1.64
C ILE A 32 5.55 -22.16 1.92
N GLU A 33 5.20 -22.33 3.19
CA GLU A 33 3.87 -22.77 3.59
C GLU A 33 2.83 -21.70 3.23
N VAL A 34 1.75 -22.13 2.55
CA VAL A 34 0.66 -21.26 2.12
C VAL A 34 -0.44 -21.28 3.18
N ASP A 35 -0.53 -20.19 3.92
CA ASP A 35 -1.56 -19.92 4.91
C ASP A 35 -2.76 -19.24 4.22
N GLU A 36 -3.74 -20.04 3.76
CA GLU A 36 -4.91 -19.53 3.07
C GLU A 36 -5.81 -18.71 3.99
N GLU A 37 -5.87 -19.01 5.29
CA GLU A 37 -6.62 -18.23 6.28
C GLU A 37 -6.01 -16.83 6.42
N PHE A 38 -4.69 -16.74 6.50
CA PHE A 38 -3.98 -15.47 6.52
C PHE A 38 -4.20 -14.69 5.21
N LEU A 39 -4.10 -15.35 4.06
CA LEU A 39 -4.37 -14.72 2.76
C LEU A 39 -5.77 -14.10 2.74
N GLN A 40 -6.78 -14.86 3.16
CA GLN A 40 -8.16 -14.38 3.19
C GLN A 40 -8.37 -13.27 4.23
N ALA A 41 -7.66 -13.32 5.37
CA ALA A 41 -7.68 -12.26 6.38
C ALA A 41 -7.08 -10.94 5.84
N GLU A 42 -5.96 -10.98 5.13
CA GLU A 42 -5.38 -9.81 4.47
C GLU A 42 -6.34 -9.21 3.42
N MET A 43 -7.01 -10.06 2.64
CA MET A 43 -8.04 -9.63 1.69
C MET A 43 -9.24 -8.99 2.40
N ALA A 44 -9.67 -9.55 3.53
CA ALA A 44 -10.76 -9.00 4.35
C ALA A 44 -10.42 -7.60 4.90
N ARG A 45 -9.16 -7.34 5.27
CA ARG A 45 -8.69 -6.01 5.69
C ARG A 45 -8.81 -4.96 4.57
N ARG A 46 -8.70 -5.36 3.31
CA ARG A 46 -8.77 -4.46 2.14
C ARG A 46 -10.18 -4.32 1.57
N ARG A 47 -11.06 -5.33 1.70
CA ARG A 47 -12.37 -5.38 1.04
C ARG A 47 -13.23 -4.13 1.32
N PRO A 48 -14.17 -3.77 0.44
CA PRO A 48 -15.17 -2.75 0.71
C PRO A 48 -16.18 -3.21 1.77
N GLY A 49 -16.92 -2.28 2.39
CA GLY A 49 -18.04 -2.61 3.27
C GLY A 49 -17.64 -3.11 4.68
N GLN A 50 -16.44 -2.83 5.14
CA GLN A 50 -15.93 -3.32 6.45
C GLN A 50 -16.53 -2.61 7.65
N SER A 51 -16.95 -1.35 7.49
CA SER A 51 -17.40 -0.50 8.60
C SER A 51 -18.28 0.66 8.11
N ALA A 52 -18.87 1.39 9.05
CA ALA A 52 -19.70 2.57 8.77
C ALA A 52 -18.93 3.71 8.05
N ILE A 53 -17.61 3.74 8.17
CA ILE A 53 -16.74 4.76 7.57
C ILE A 53 -16.15 4.36 6.21
N THR A 54 -16.55 3.21 5.67
CA THR A 54 -16.16 2.74 4.32
C THR A 54 -17.36 2.76 3.38
N THR A 55 -17.13 2.44 2.10
CA THR A 55 -18.19 2.30 1.10
C THR A 55 -19.19 1.22 1.48
N GLY A 56 -20.47 1.41 1.11
CA GLY A 56 -21.53 0.40 1.28
C GLY A 56 -21.50 -0.75 0.26
N ARG A 57 -20.50 -0.83 -0.63
CA ARG A 57 -20.28 -1.98 -1.52
C ARG A 57 -19.89 -3.18 -0.67
N ASN A 58 -20.38 -4.37 -1.01
CA ASN A 58 -20.01 -5.61 -0.32
C ASN A 58 -19.53 -6.64 -1.35
N GLU A 59 -18.28 -7.08 -1.21
CA GLU A 59 -17.64 -8.10 -2.03
C GLU A 59 -16.97 -9.10 -1.08
N ALA A 60 -17.09 -10.39 -1.36
CA ALA A 60 -16.42 -11.42 -0.56
C ALA A 60 -14.90 -11.41 -0.78
N ASP A 61 -14.44 -10.96 -1.96
CA ASP A 61 -13.04 -10.92 -2.39
C ASP A 61 -12.33 -12.27 -2.16
N HIS A 62 -13.04 -13.39 -2.41
CA HIS A 62 -12.45 -14.72 -2.30
C HIS A 62 -11.39 -14.94 -3.38
N VAL A 63 -10.20 -15.36 -2.96
CA VAL A 63 -9.07 -15.64 -3.86
C VAL A 63 -9.14 -17.09 -4.31
N GLU A 64 -9.14 -17.32 -5.62
CA GLU A 64 -8.99 -18.63 -6.22
C GLU A 64 -7.54 -18.81 -6.69
N LEU A 65 -6.82 -19.78 -6.12
CA LEU A 65 -5.44 -20.09 -6.47
C LEU A 65 -5.43 -21.14 -7.57
N LEU A 66 -4.80 -20.85 -8.70
CA LEU A 66 -4.89 -21.65 -9.93
C LEU A 66 -3.66 -22.50 -10.21
N SER A 67 -2.49 -22.15 -9.67
CA SER A 67 -1.21 -22.82 -9.92
C SER A 67 -0.16 -22.45 -8.89
N GLY A 68 1.00 -23.12 -8.94
CA GLY A 68 2.20 -22.79 -8.18
C GLY A 68 2.19 -23.28 -6.72
N ILE A 69 1.21 -24.12 -6.35
CA ILE A 69 1.05 -24.67 -5.00
C ILE A 69 0.87 -26.18 -5.09
N PHE A 70 1.59 -26.91 -4.26
CA PHE A 70 1.48 -28.36 -4.10
C PHE A 70 1.60 -28.73 -2.62
N GLU A 71 0.69 -29.56 -2.11
CA GLU A 71 0.63 -29.98 -0.71
C GLU A 71 0.77 -28.81 0.29
N GLY A 72 0.07 -27.70 0.02
CA GLY A 72 0.06 -26.49 0.88
C GLY A 72 1.35 -25.68 0.85
N LYS A 73 2.28 -25.91 -0.10
CA LYS A 73 3.54 -25.18 -0.23
C LYS A 73 3.72 -24.62 -1.64
N THR A 74 4.44 -23.51 -1.71
CA THR A 74 4.86 -22.93 -2.98
C THR A 74 5.85 -23.84 -3.71
N THR A 75 5.70 -23.98 -5.03
CA THR A 75 6.55 -24.87 -5.85
C THR A 75 7.76 -24.16 -6.46
N GLY A 76 7.84 -22.82 -6.35
CA GLY A 76 8.84 -22.02 -7.07
C GLY A 76 8.46 -21.71 -8.52
N THR A 77 7.32 -22.23 -8.99
CA THR A 77 6.74 -21.91 -10.30
C THR A 77 5.69 -20.81 -10.18
N PRO A 78 5.22 -20.18 -11.28
CA PRO A 78 4.27 -19.07 -11.21
C PRO A 78 2.98 -19.44 -10.47
N ILE A 79 2.58 -18.58 -9.53
CA ILE A 79 1.32 -18.68 -8.80
C ILE A 79 0.29 -17.82 -9.52
N GLY A 80 -0.62 -18.45 -10.24
CA GLY A 80 -1.77 -17.80 -10.85
C GLY A 80 -2.91 -17.69 -9.85
N PHE A 81 -3.61 -16.55 -9.83
CA PHE A 81 -4.79 -16.36 -8.99
C PHE A 81 -5.81 -15.44 -9.64
N GLU A 82 -7.08 -15.60 -9.27
CA GLU A 82 -8.14 -14.67 -9.64
C GLU A 82 -9.12 -14.41 -8.49
N VAL A 83 -9.83 -13.29 -8.59
CA VAL A 83 -10.94 -12.90 -7.73
C VAL A 83 -12.10 -12.44 -8.61
N ARG A 84 -13.21 -13.16 -8.57
CA ARG A 84 -14.41 -12.86 -9.35
C ARG A 84 -15.08 -11.58 -8.88
N ASN A 85 -15.55 -10.76 -9.83
CA ASN A 85 -16.39 -9.61 -9.53
C ASN A 85 -17.85 -10.07 -9.42
N SER A 86 -18.48 -9.93 -8.26
CA SER A 86 -19.83 -10.43 -7.99
C SER A 86 -20.89 -9.34 -7.74
N ASN A 87 -20.48 -8.13 -7.38
CA ASN A 87 -21.40 -7.05 -6.96
C ASN A 87 -21.10 -5.73 -7.72
N GLN A 88 -20.94 -5.82 -9.02
CA GLN A 88 -20.75 -4.67 -9.91
C GLN A 88 -22.11 -4.12 -10.38
N HIS A 89 -22.33 -2.80 -10.25
CA HIS A 89 -23.51 -2.11 -10.73
C HIS A 89 -23.12 -1.15 -11.86
N SER A 90 -22.99 -1.66 -13.08
CA SER A 90 -22.52 -0.88 -14.24
C SER A 90 -23.45 0.29 -14.57
N ASN A 91 -24.75 0.17 -14.30
CA ASN A 91 -25.75 1.22 -14.53
C ASN A 91 -25.51 2.49 -13.70
N ASP A 92 -24.82 2.39 -12.55
CA ASP A 92 -24.49 3.54 -11.71
C ASP A 92 -23.54 4.53 -12.40
N TYR A 93 -22.93 4.14 -13.52
CA TYR A 93 -21.92 4.91 -14.24
C TYR A 93 -22.39 5.45 -15.61
N GLU A 94 -23.64 5.18 -16.03
CA GLU A 94 -24.15 5.69 -17.31
C GLU A 94 -24.21 7.23 -17.34
N ASN A 95 -24.52 7.88 -16.23
CA ASN A 95 -24.57 9.33 -16.12
C ASN A 95 -23.18 10.02 -16.27
N ILE A 96 -22.10 9.27 -16.22
CA ILE A 96 -20.72 9.79 -16.39
C ILE A 96 -20.06 9.28 -17.67
N ARG A 97 -20.78 8.60 -18.53
CA ARG A 97 -20.27 8.01 -19.77
C ARG A 97 -19.54 9.03 -20.63
N ASN A 98 -20.15 10.18 -20.83
CA ASN A 98 -19.66 11.27 -21.69
C ASN A 98 -19.11 12.45 -20.88
N LEU A 99 -18.73 12.23 -19.61
CA LEU A 99 -18.19 13.26 -18.74
C LEU A 99 -16.80 12.89 -18.21
N TYR A 100 -16.00 13.88 -17.88
CA TYR A 100 -14.75 13.68 -17.18
C TYR A 100 -14.89 14.08 -15.71
N ARG A 101 -14.68 13.14 -14.80
CA ARG A 101 -14.66 13.43 -13.36
C ARG A 101 -13.42 14.25 -13.02
N PRO A 102 -13.54 15.45 -12.41
CA PRO A 102 -12.39 16.23 -11.95
C PRO A 102 -11.50 15.41 -11.00
N SER A 103 -10.18 15.56 -11.14
CA SER A 103 -9.18 14.83 -10.34
C SER A 103 -9.22 13.30 -10.44
N HIS A 104 -10.02 12.72 -11.34
CA HIS A 104 -10.03 11.29 -11.68
C HIS A 104 -9.20 11.03 -12.95
N ALA A 105 -8.90 9.76 -13.24
CA ALA A 105 -8.11 9.37 -14.40
C ALA A 105 -8.88 9.40 -15.75
N ASP A 106 -10.13 9.79 -15.78
CA ASP A 106 -11.00 9.68 -16.95
C ASP A 106 -10.42 10.35 -18.19
N TYR A 107 -10.04 11.63 -18.06
CA TYR A 107 -9.47 12.42 -19.16
C TYR A 107 -8.12 11.84 -19.63
N THR A 108 -7.20 11.61 -18.67
CA THR A 108 -5.87 11.10 -18.99
C THR A 108 -5.90 9.70 -19.62
N TYR A 109 -6.87 8.88 -19.21
CA TYR A 109 -7.06 7.54 -19.77
C TYR A 109 -7.58 7.63 -21.21
N SER A 110 -8.58 8.47 -21.47
CA SER A 110 -9.11 8.71 -22.83
C SER A 110 -8.03 9.25 -23.77
N GLN A 111 -7.24 10.22 -23.32
CA GLN A 111 -6.15 10.80 -24.13
C GLN A 111 -5.03 9.80 -24.41
N LYS A 112 -4.69 8.96 -23.46
CA LYS A 112 -3.58 8.01 -23.61
C LYS A 112 -3.93 6.81 -24.49
N TYR A 113 -5.15 6.25 -24.33
CA TYR A 113 -5.52 5.00 -24.96
C TYR A 113 -6.55 5.16 -26.10
N GLY A 114 -7.12 6.35 -26.28
CA GLY A 114 -8.18 6.61 -27.28
C GLY A 114 -9.51 5.95 -26.94
N LEU A 115 -9.57 5.17 -25.86
CA LEU A 115 -10.73 4.40 -25.40
C LEU A 115 -10.75 4.38 -23.87
N ARG A 116 -11.93 4.55 -23.29
CA ARG A 116 -12.16 4.45 -21.85
C ARG A 116 -13.36 3.55 -21.56
N ASP A 117 -13.21 2.57 -20.70
CA ASP A 117 -14.36 1.94 -20.06
C ASP A 117 -14.86 2.89 -18.96
N HIS A 118 -16.03 3.50 -19.18
CA HIS A 118 -16.64 4.45 -18.25
C HIS A 118 -17.15 3.78 -16.97
N ARG A 119 -17.30 2.45 -16.96
CA ARG A 119 -17.82 1.67 -15.83
C ARG A 119 -16.76 1.58 -14.74
N GLY A 120 -16.85 2.36 -13.68
CA GLY A 120 -16.04 2.32 -12.48
C GLY A 120 -14.60 2.83 -12.56
N GLY A 121 -13.99 2.94 -13.75
CA GLY A 121 -12.62 3.42 -13.94
C GLY A 121 -11.59 2.37 -14.36
N GLY A 122 -12.03 1.16 -14.72
CA GLY A 122 -11.17 0.12 -15.30
C GLY A 122 -9.95 -0.23 -14.44
N ARG A 123 -8.76 -0.23 -15.04
CA ARG A 123 -7.48 -0.47 -14.37
C ARG A 123 -7.06 0.64 -13.40
N SER A 124 -7.59 1.87 -13.54
CA SER A 124 -7.32 2.96 -12.61
C SER A 124 -8.16 2.90 -11.33
N SER A 125 -9.08 1.94 -11.23
CA SER A 125 -9.90 1.72 -10.06
C SER A 125 -9.09 1.14 -8.89
N ALA A 126 -9.42 1.56 -7.66
CA ALA A 126 -8.86 0.96 -6.45
C ALA A 126 -9.15 -0.56 -6.29
N ARG A 127 -10.03 -1.15 -7.13
CA ARG A 127 -10.28 -2.59 -7.15
C ARG A 127 -9.03 -3.39 -7.54
N GLU A 128 -8.19 -2.85 -8.42
CA GLU A 128 -6.93 -3.48 -8.84
C GLU A 128 -6.03 -3.80 -7.65
N THR A 129 -6.08 -3.02 -6.59
CA THR A 129 -5.23 -3.20 -5.41
C THR A 129 -5.45 -4.52 -4.66
N LEU A 130 -6.56 -5.23 -4.91
CA LEU A 130 -6.73 -6.58 -4.34
C LEU A 130 -5.63 -7.55 -4.80
N SER A 131 -5.19 -7.45 -6.06
CA SER A 131 -4.10 -8.28 -6.57
C SER A 131 -2.76 -7.95 -5.88
N ARG A 132 -2.56 -6.69 -5.50
CA ARG A 132 -1.38 -6.28 -4.72
C ARG A 132 -1.40 -6.88 -3.32
N VAL A 133 -2.59 -6.95 -2.68
CA VAL A 133 -2.73 -7.56 -1.36
C VAL A 133 -2.47 -9.06 -1.40
N VAL A 134 -2.92 -9.75 -2.46
CA VAL A 134 -2.57 -11.17 -2.68
C VAL A 134 -1.05 -11.35 -2.80
N GLY A 135 -0.39 -10.58 -3.69
CA GLY A 135 1.08 -10.63 -3.82
C GLY A 135 1.80 -10.29 -2.53
N GLY A 136 1.29 -9.28 -1.79
CA GLY A 136 1.82 -8.89 -0.49
C GLY A 136 1.64 -9.96 0.60
N ALA A 137 0.53 -10.70 0.60
CA ALA A 137 0.30 -11.80 1.53
C ALA A 137 1.32 -12.93 1.31
N PHE A 138 1.56 -13.34 0.05
CA PHE A 138 2.61 -14.29 -0.28
C PHE A 138 4.01 -13.78 0.13
N ALA A 139 4.31 -12.51 -0.13
CA ALA A 139 5.56 -11.91 0.31
C ALA A 139 5.69 -11.91 1.85
N LYS A 140 4.63 -11.58 2.58
CA LYS A 140 4.61 -11.64 4.06
C LYS A 140 4.83 -13.06 4.59
N MET A 141 4.26 -14.11 3.95
CA MET A 141 4.49 -15.51 4.33
C MET A 141 5.97 -15.88 4.25
N ALA A 142 6.68 -15.45 3.18
CA ALA A 142 8.13 -15.66 3.06
C ALA A 142 8.92 -14.83 4.09
N LEU A 143 8.56 -13.57 4.29
CA LEU A 143 9.25 -12.65 5.21
C LEU A 143 9.10 -13.06 6.68
N ARG A 144 8.01 -13.70 7.08
CA ARG A 144 7.84 -14.28 8.42
C ARG A 144 8.92 -15.30 8.78
N GLN A 145 9.37 -16.12 7.80
CA GLN A 145 10.46 -17.07 8.02
C GLN A 145 11.81 -16.38 8.29
N LEU A 146 11.92 -15.12 7.91
CA LEU A 146 13.09 -14.26 8.12
C LEU A 146 12.95 -13.36 9.35
N SER A 147 11.85 -13.51 10.13
CA SER A 147 11.51 -12.63 11.26
C SER A 147 11.38 -11.15 10.86
N ILE A 148 10.97 -10.88 9.63
CA ILE A 148 10.69 -9.53 9.15
C ILE A 148 9.19 -9.27 9.31
N ASP A 149 8.84 -8.25 10.11
CA ASP A 149 7.47 -7.81 10.37
C ASP A 149 7.18 -6.46 9.74
N ILE A 150 5.99 -6.31 9.16
CA ILE A 150 5.56 -5.09 8.46
C ILE A 150 4.19 -4.69 8.97
N LYS A 151 4.10 -3.49 9.52
CA LYS A 151 2.86 -2.91 10.03
C LYS A 151 2.67 -1.50 9.50
N ALA A 152 1.47 -1.22 9.03
CA ALA A 152 1.08 0.13 8.67
C ALA A 152 -0.18 0.54 9.42
N TYR A 153 -0.32 1.85 9.65
CA TYR A 153 -1.45 2.40 10.38
C TYR A 153 -1.80 3.80 9.89
N THR A 154 -3.03 4.19 10.10
CA THR A 154 -3.50 5.56 9.84
C THR A 154 -2.91 6.48 10.91
N SER A 155 -2.02 7.37 10.49
CA SER A 155 -1.37 8.36 11.37
C SER A 155 -1.96 9.75 11.28
N GLN A 156 -2.79 10.04 10.25
CA GLN A 156 -3.48 11.31 10.09
C GLN A 156 -4.75 11.17 9.27
N VAL A 157 -5.81 11.86 9.65
CA VAL A 157 -7.02 12.09 8.85
C VAL A 157 -7.37 13.58 8.93
N GLY A 158 -7.39 14.28 7.79
CA GLY A 158 -7.50 15.73 7.79
C GLY A 158 -6.43 16.38 8.67
N ASP A 159 -6.85 17.19 9.64
CA ASP A 159 -5.95 17.87 10.57
C ASP A 159 -5.70 17.09 11.89
N ILE A 160 -6.37 15.95 12.06
CA ILE A 160 -6.17 15.09 13.24
C ILE A 160 -5.00 14.17 12.96
N CYS A 161 -3.87 14.39 13.67
CA CYS A 161 -2.64 13.63 13.46
C CYS A 161 -2.08 13.07 14.77
N LEU A 162 -1.33 11.98 14.63
CA LEU A 162 -0.48 11.39 15.65
C LEU A 162 0.88 12.12 15.69
N ASP A 163 1.65 11.86 16.73
CA ASP A 163 3.08 12.20 16.72
C ASP A 163 3.81 11.36 15.66
N ASN A 164 4.82 11.94 15.03
CA ASN A 164 5.60 11.27 14.00
C ASN A 164 6.53 10.17 14.55
N ASP A 165 6.82 10.19 15.84
CA ASP A 165 7.58 9.16 16.52
C ASP A 165 6.72 7.92 16.73
N TRP A 166 6.85 6.95 15.82
CA TRP A 166 6.10 5.70 15.83
C TRP A 166 6.38 4.84 17.07
N THR A 167 7.50 5.02 17.76
CA THR A 167 7.87 4.24 18.94
C THR A 167 6.98 4.52 20.15
N LYS A 168 6.20 5.61 20.11
CA LYS A 168 5.22 5.97 21.14
C LYS A 168 3.96 5.11 21.13
N TYR A 169 3.74 4.30 20.08
CA TYR A 169 2.50 3.61 19.85
C TYR A 169 2.66 2.08 19.92
N ASP A 170 1.68 1.42 20.51
CA ASP A 170 1.57 -0.04 20.51
C ASP A 170 0.93 -0.48 19.17
N LEU A 171 1.78 -0.96 18.25
CA LEU A 171 1.34 -1.38 16.93
C LEU A 171 0.47 -2.66 16.93
N SER A 172 0.34 -3.37 18.06
CA SER A 172 -0.60 -4.48 18.18
C SER A 172 -2.07 -4.01 18.20
N LYS A 173 -2.30 -2.73 18.48
CA LYS A 173 -3.64 -2.14 18.56
C LYS A 173 -4.18 -1.57 17.24
N ILE A 174 -3.43 -1.67 16.15
CA ILE A 174 -3.83 -1.12 14.84
C ILE A 174 -5.23 -1.61 14.43
N GLU A 175 -5.50 -2.89 14.55
CA GLU A 175 -6.78 -3.50 14.13
C GLU A 175 -7.90 -3.38 15.19
N SER A 176 -7.67 -2.70 16.32
CA SER A 176 -8.68 -2.56 17.39
C SER A 176 -9.83 -1.60 17.05
N ASN A 177 -9.71 -0.83 15.96
CA ASN A 177 -10.71 0.14 15.53
C ASN A 177 -10.80 0.23 14.00
N ALA A 178 -11.91 0.79 13.52
CA ALA A 178 -12.22 0.87 12.08
C ALA A 178 -11.28 1.79 11.29
N VAL A 179 -10.62 2.73 11.94
CA VAL A 179 -9.67 3.68 11.29
C VAL A 179 -8.30 3.04 11.10
N ARG A 180 -7.98 1.98 11.86
CA ARG A 180 -6.64 1.37 11.95
C ARG A 180 -5.59 2.33 12.48
N CYS A 181 -5.92 3.01 13.56
CA CYS A 181 -5.04 3.93 14.29
C CYS A 181 -4.68 3.31 15.66
N PRO A 182 -3.39 3.24 16.04
CA PRO A 182 -2.97 2.61 17.30
C PRO A 182 -3.31 3.41 18.55
N ASP A 183 -3.67 4.69 18.41
CA ASP A 183 -4.13 5.57 19.49
C ASP A 183 -5.66 5.62 19.51
N ALA A 184 -6.28 5.15 20.59
CA ALA A 184 -7.73 5.02 20.70
C ALA A 184 -8.48 6.37 20.69
N ASP A 185 -7.92 7.39 21.32
CA ASP A 185 -8.54 8.72 21.41
C ASP A 185 -8.49 9.42 20.05
N LYS A 186 -7.35 9.35 19.38
CA LYS A 186 -7.20 9.87 18.01
C LYS A 186 -8.05 9.08 17.02
N ALA A 187 -8.13 7.76 17.16
CA ALA A 187 -9.01 6.92 16.35
C ALA A 187 -10.48 7.34 16.42
N ALA A 188 -10.98 7.62 17.64
CA ALA A 188 -12.35 8.08 17.83
C ALA A 188 -12.60 9.45 17.17
N GLN A 189 -11.66 10.41 17.30
CA GLN A 189 -11.72 11.71 16.65
C GLN A 189 -11.71 11.59 15.12
N MET A 190 -10.80 10.77 14.57
CA MET A 190 -10.71 10.52 13.13
C MET A 190 -11.98 9.86 12.59
N GLU A 191 -12.53 8.89 13.30
CA GLU A 191 -13.79 8.23 12.91
C GLU A 191 -14.97 9.21 12.88
N GLN A 192 -15.07 10.08 13.88
CA GLN A 192 -16.08 11.14 13.93
C GLN A 192 -15.95 12.09 12.74
N LEU A 193 -14.73 12.55 12.43
CA LEU A 193 -14.46 13.43 11.29
C LEU A 193 -14.86 12.75 9.97
N ILE A 194 -14.52 11.47 9.77
CA ILE A 194 -14.89 10.74 8.55
C ILE A 194 -16.41 10.63 8.42
N LYS A 195 -17.13 10.36 9.54
CA LYS A 195 -18.61 10.29 9.54
C LYS A 195 -19.24 11.63 9.21
N GLN A 196 -18.70 12.73 9.75
CA GLN A 196 -19.15 14.09 9.44
C GLN A 196 -18.98 14.39 7.96
N VAL A 197 -17.77 14.23 7.42
CA VAL A 197 -17.44 14.48 6.00
C VAL A 197 -18.33 13.62 5.06
N LYS A 198 -18.57 12.34 5.44
CA LYS A 198 -19.51 11.47 4.73
C LYS A 198 -20.93 12.02 4.70
N SER A 199 -21.43 12.55 5.82
CA SER A 199 -22.79 13.13 5.91
C SER A 199 -22.93 14.39 5.06
N GLU A 200 -21.84 15.11 4.83
CA GLU A 200 -21.76 16.29 3.96
C GLU A 200 -21.64 15.94 2.45
N GLY A 201 -21.57 14.63 2.12
CA GLY A 201 -21.36 14.15 0.76
C GLY A 201 -19.95 14.41 0.21
N ASP A 202 -18.97 14.62 1.10
CA ASP A 202 -17.60 14.96 0.78
C ASP A 202 -16.63 13.81 1.09
N THR A 203 -15.34 14.02 0.87
CA THR A 203 -14.27 13.04 1.12
C THR A 203 -13.07 13.70 1.79
N ILE A 204 -12.30 12.91 2.52
CA ILE A 204 -11.12 13.39 3.24
C ILE A 204 -9.94 12.46 3.05
N GLY A 205 -8.74 13.03 2.98
CA GLY A 205 -7.47 12.34 2.88
C GLY A 205 -6.73 12.29 4.23
N GLY A 206 -5.48 11.87 4.17
CA GLY A 206 -4.59 11.85 5.33
C GLY A 206 -3.30 11.11 5.05
N VAL A 207 -2.71 10.53 6.09
CA VAL A 207 -1.39 9.89 6.04
C VAL A 207 -1.43 8.50 6.65
N ILE A 208 -0.72 7.57 6.04
CA ILE A 208 -0.42 6.23 6.56
C ILE A 208 1.07 6.18 6.89
N THR A 209 1.40 5.75 8.10
CA THR A 209 2.77 5.41 8.51
C THR A 209 2.95 3.91 8.41
N CYS A 210 4.10 3.48 7.87
CA CYS A 210 4.51 2.08 7.81
C CYS A 210 5.84 1.89 8.53
N VAL A 211 5.94 0.80 9.29
CA VAL A 211 7.14 0.39 10.02
C VAL A 211 7.48 -1.04 9.63
N ILE A 212 8.74 -1.27 9.27
CA ILE A 212 9.29 -2.57 8.90
C ILE A 212 10.42 -2.90 9.87
N GLN A 213 10.29 -3.99 10.58
CA GLN A 213 11.26 -4.45 11.57
C GLN A 213 11.93 -5.76 11.12
N GLY A 214 13.14 -6.01 11.59
CA GLY A 214 13.87 -7.25 11.29
C GLY A 214 14.58 -7.29 9.93
N VAL A 215 14.59 -6.16 9.19
CA VAL A 215 15.30 -6.09 7.90
C VAL A 215 16.80 -6.17 8.12
N PRO A 216 17.53 -7.13 7.48
CA PRO A 216 18.97 -7.21 7.61
C PRO A 216 19.67 -6.02 6.96
N VAL A 217 20.91 -5.78 7.34
CA VAL A 217 21.81 -4.85 6.64
C VAL A 217 22.06 -5.35 5.22
N GLY A 218 22.09 -4.45 4.23
CA GLY A 218 22.58 -4.77 2.89
C GLY A 218 21.52 -4.80 1.79
N LEU A 219 20.24 -4.57 2.08
CA LEU A 219 19.20 -4.53 1.04
C LEU A 219 19.20 -3.18 0.34
N GLY A 220 19.35 -3.17 -0.98
CA GLY A 220 19.38 -1.98 -1.80
C GLY A 220 20.75 -1.69 -2.41
N GLU A 221 20.81 -0.68 -3.27
CA GLU A 221 21.99 -0.30 -4.03
C GLU A 221 22.39 1.17 -3.78
N PRO A 222 23.68 1.53 -3.93
CA PRO A 222 24.12 2.89 -3.60
C PRO A 222 23.75 3.95 -4.64
N VAL A 223 23.47 3.56 -5.89
CA VAL A 223 23.18 4.51 -6.99
C VAL A 223 21.79 4.28 -7.55
N TYR A 224 21.62 3.33 -8.46
CA TYR A 224 20.32 2.91 -8.99
C TYR A 224 19.82 1.69 -8.21
N GLY A 225 18.50 1.58 -8.05
CA GLY A 225 17.95 0.51 -7.20
C GLY A 225 18.08 0.79 -5.69
N ARG A 226 18.20 2.06 -5.28
CA ARG A 226 18.16 2.42 -3.86
C ARG A 226 16.87 1.94 -3.21
N LEU A 227 16.96 1.33 -2.03
CA LEU A 227 15.80 0.78 -1.33
C LEU A 227 14.73 1.84 -1.04
N ASN A 228 15.13 3.04 -0.60
CA ASN A 228 14.18 4.14 -0.38
C ASN A 228 13.49 4.60 -1.67
N ALA A 229 14.20 4.59 -2.80
CA ALA A 229 13.61 4.93 -4.10
C ALA A 229 12.62 3.86 -4.56
N ALA A 230 12.94 2.58 -4.37
CA ALA A 230 12.04 1.47 -4.69
C ALA A 230 10.77 1.49 -3.81
N LEU A 231 10.91 1.70 -2.49
CA LEU A 231 9.77 1.88 -1.59
C LEU A 231 8.92 3.08 -2.01
N GLY A 232 9.56 4.22 -2.33
CA GLY A 232 8.85 5.40 -2.81
C GLY A 232 8.08 5.15 -4.11
N ALA A 233 8.69 4.48 -5.09
CA ALA A 233 8.04 4.10 -6.34
C ALA A 233 6.86 3.13 -6.12
N ALA A 234 7.03 2.15 -5.23
CA ALA A 234 5.98 1.22 -4.84
C ALA A 234 4.78 1.95 -4.23
N MET A 235 5.01 2.85 -3.27
CA MET A 235 3.97 3.61 -2.57
C MET A 235 3.27 4.59 -3.50
N LEU A 236 4.01 5.37 -4.31
CA LEU A 236 3.43 6.32 -5.27
C LEU A 236 2.67 5.64 -6.41
N SER A 237 2.84 4.34 -6.61
CA SER A 237 2.03 3.53 -7.53
C SER A 237 0.63 3.21 -6.98
N ILE A 238 0.38 3.40 -5.68
CA ILE A 238 -0.92 3.16 -5.05
C ILE A 238 -1.88 4.29 -5.44
N ASN A 239 -3.12 3.92 -5.81
CA ASN A 239 -4.16 4.90 -6.13
C ASN A 239 -4.33 5.93 -5.01
N ALA A 240 -4.45 7.19 -5.38
CA ALA A 240 -4.59 8.36 -4.48
C ALA A 240 -3.35 8.71 -3.65
N CYS A 241 -2.27 7.94 -3.65
CA CYS A 241 -1.02 8.32 -3.02
C CYS A 241 -0.41 9.54 -3.74
N LYS A 242 0.01 10.56 -2.97
CA LYS A 242 0.51 11.85 -3.47
C LYS A 242 1.87 12.25 -2.91
N GLY A 243 2.29 11.62 -1.84
CA GLY A 243 3.55 11.91 -1.19
C GLY A 243 4.13 10.69 -0.51
N PHE A 244 5.45 10.67 -0.43
CA PHE A 244 6.22 9.67 0.28
C PHE A 244 7.40 10.36 0.95
N GLU A 245 7.63 10.05 2.21
CA GLU A 245 8.85 10.42 2.93
C GLU A 245 9.26 9.27 3.85
N TYR A 246 10.56 9.11 4.10
CA TYR A 246 11.11 8.08 4.98
C TYR A 246 12.04 8.71 6.01
N GLY A 247 12.22 8.04 7.17
CA GLY A 247 12.94 8.63 8.28
C GLY A 247 12.26 9.91 8.75
N MET A 248 13.04 10.90 9.11
CA MET A 248 12.55 12.24 9.47
C MET A 248 11.98 13.01 8.28
N GLY A 249 12.32 12.63 7.04
CA GLY A 249 11.78 13.20 5.82
C GLY A 249 11.96 14.71 5.73
N PHE A 250 10.90 15.46 5.46
CA PHE A 250 10.96 16.92 5.33
C PHE A 250 11.34 17.62 6.64
N ALA A 251 11.13 17.00 7.80
CA ALA A 251 11.51 17.59 9.09
C ALA A 251 13.04 17.72 9.29
N GLU A 252 13.84 16.95 8.56
CA GLU A 252 15.30 17.06 8.56
C GLU A 252 15.79 18.37 7.95
N CYS A 253 15.09 18.90 6.94
CA CYS A 253 15.55 20.06 6.18
C CYS A 253 15.78 21.32 7.05
N GLY A 254 15.10 21.43 8.18
CA GLY A 254 15.25 22.53 9.14
C GLY A 254 16.28 22.28 10.25
N ARG A 255 16.98 21.13 10.24
CA ARG A 255 17.91 20.72 11.29
C ARG A 255 19.37 20.87 10.86
N ARG A 256 20.25 20.97 11.84
CA ARG A 256 21.70 20.94 11.58
C ARG A 256 22.17 19.49 11.44
N GLY A 257 23.16 19.24 10.58
CA GLY A 257 23.70 17.90 10.37
C GLY A 257 24.17 17.20 11.67
N SER A 258 24.74 17.98 12.61
CA SER A 258 25.15 17.44 13.92
C SER A 258 24.00 16.94 14.80
N GLU A 259 22.78 17.42 14.58
CA GLU A 259 21.58 17.01 15.31
C GLU A 259 20.96 15.72 14.71
N MET A 260 21.30 15.45 13.45
CA MET A 260 20.71 14.36 12.66
C MET A 260 21.61 13.12 12.51
N MET A 261 22.78 13.11 13.17
CA MET A 261 23.72 12.00 13.11
C MET A 261 23.18 10.79 13.89
N ASP A 262 22.92 9.69 13.18
CA ASP A 262 22.65 8.39 13.79
C ASP A 262 23.98 7.76 14.21
N GLN A 263 24.35 7.93 15.48
CA GLN A 263 25.60 7.43 16.03
C GLN A 263 25.58 5.90 16.11
N PHE A 264 26.70 5.28 15.70
CA PHE A 264 26.90 3.84 15.87
C PHE A 264 27.22 3.47 17.31
N LEU A 265 26.63 2.39 17.78
CA LEU A 265 26.92 1.74 19.03
C LEU A 265 27.43 0.32 18.77
N PRO A 266 28.48 -0.15 19.47
CA PRO A 266 28.94 -1.52 19.37
C PRO A 266 27.90 -2.48 19.96
N VAL A 267 27.76 -3.66 19.36
CA VAL A 267 27.00 -4.77 19.94
C VAL A 267 27.99 -5.71 20.65
N GLU A 268 27.75 -5.97 21.93
CA GLU A 268 28.60 -6.92 22.69
C GLU A 268 28.54 -8.32 22.09
N GLY A 269 29.69 -9.01 22.04
CA GLY A 269 29.79 -10.37 21.52
C GLY A 269 30.00 -10.49 20.01
N SER A 270 30.21 -9.37 19.27
CA SER A 270 30.67 -9.42 17.88
C SER A 270 32.00 -10.18 17.76
N LYS A 271 32.07 -11.21 16.88
CA LYS A 271 33.28 -12.01 16.69
C LYS A 271 34.36 -11.19 15.98
N ALA A 272 35.61 -11.34 16.40
CA ALA A 272 36.75 -10.59 15.86
C ALA A 272 37.04 -10.81 14.36
N ASP A 273 36.61 -11.96 13.81
CA ASP A 273 36.88 -12.37 12.42
C ASP A 273 35.76 -12.01 11.43
N THR A 274 34.76 -11.27 11.86
CA THR A 274 33.64 -10.79 11.02
C THR A 274 33.52 -9.28 11.15
N LEU A 275 32.84 -8.65 10.15
CA LEU A 275 32.47 -7.25 10.28
C LEU A 275 31.67 -7.05 11.58
N PRO A 276 31.93 -5.99 12.37
CA PRO A 276 31.25 -5.76 13.63
C PRO A 276 29.76 -5.57 13.41
N GLN A 277 28.95 -6.18 14.27
CA GLN A 277 27.54 -5.84 14.36
C GLN A 277 27.42 -4.50 15.09
N LEU A 278 26.65 -3.57 14.51
CA LEU A 278 26.45 -2.24 15.05
C LEU A 278 24.97 -1.96 15.26
N GLN A 279 24.66 -1.17 16.26
CA GLN A 279 23.33 -0.59 16.46
C GLN A 279 23.38 0.92 16.23
N MET A 280 22.25 1.50 15.93
CA MET A 280 22.09 2.94 15.84
C MET A 280 21.52 3.48 17.17
N LYS A 281 22.13 4.55 17.71
CA LYS A 281 21.62 5.23 18.89
C LYS A 281 20.29 5.94 18.63
N THR A 282 20.13 6.47 17.42
CA THR A 282 18.94 7.11 16.88
C THR A 282 18.63 6.51 15.52
N ASN A 283 17.51 6.85 14.92
CA ASN A 283 17.13 6.32 13.61
C ASN A 283 16.46 7.41 12.75
N HIS A 284 17.13 8.57 12.66
CA HIS A 284 16.66 9.70 11.86
C HIS A 284 16.61 9.33 10.36
N SER A 285 17.60 8.56 9.90
CA SER A 285 17.69 8.07 8.51
C SER A 285 16.62 7.04 8.14
N GLY A 286 15.79 6.59 9.09
CA GLY A 286 14.69 5.66 8.80
C GLY A 286 15.12 4.28 8.32
N GLY A 287 16.24 3.74 8.86
CA GLY A 287 16.71 2.39 8.57
C GLY A 287 17.44 2.24 7.22
N ILE A 288 17.66 3.33 6.48
CA ILE A 288 18.29 3.30 5.14
C ILE A 288 19.36 4.37 5.06
N GLN A 289 20.61 3.97 4.79
CA GLN A 289 21.75 4.85 4.62
C GLN A 289 22.43 4.57 3.27
N GLY A 290 22.69 5.61 2.49
CA GLY A 290 23.29 5.45 1.16
C GLY A 290 22.42 4.67 0.14
N GLY A 291 21.12 4.46 0.44
CA GLY A 291 20.20 3.63 -0.38
C GLY A 291 20.12 2.17 0.05
N ILE A 292 20.84 1.80 1.12
CA ILE A 292 21.00 0.42 1.60
C ILE A 292 20.45 0.34 3.03
N SER A 293 19.75 -0.76 3.37
CA SER A 293 19.26 -0.99 4.74
C SER A 293 20.42 -1.12 5.74
N ASN A 294 20.27 -0.53 6.91
CA ASN A 294 21.32 -0.49 7.95
C ASN A 294 21.02 -1.36 9.17
N GLY A 295 19.96 -2.18 9.14
CA GLY A 295 19.55 -3.07 10.24
C GLY A 295 18.63 -2.43 11.26
N ALA A 296 18.47 -1.11 11.28
CA ALA A 296 17.48 -0.44 12.09
C ALA A 296 16.07 -0.57 11.46
N PRO A 297 14.98 -0.38 12.22
CA PRO A 297 13.64 -0.38 11.66
C PRO A 297 13.51 0.63 10.52
N ILE A 298 12.94 0.20 9.40
CA ILE A 298 12.61 1.10 8.30
C ILE A 298 11.23 1.68 8.57
N TYR A 299 11.10 3.02 8.54
CA TYR A 299 9.81 3.67 8.66
C TYR A 299 9.64 4.78 7.62
N PHE A 300 8.41 4.92 7.13
CA PHE A 300 8.05 5.90 6.12
C PHE A 300 6.59 6.31 6.25
N ARG A 301 6.22 7.40 5.59
CA ARG A 301 4.87 7.95 5.55
C ARG A 301 4.40 8.16 4.13
N CYS A 302 3.12 7.87 3.89
CA CYS A 302 2.45 8.03 2.60
C CYS A 302 1.25 8.96 2.74
N ALA A 303 1.24 10.05 1.98
CA ALA A 303 0.12 10.97 1.94
C ALA A 303 -0.89 10.55 0.87
N PHE A 304 -2.17 10.47 1.25
CA PHE A 304 -3.28 10.12 0.37
C PHE A 304 -4.23 11.30 0.21
N LYS A 305 -4.53 11.66 -1.04
CA LYS A 305 -5.53 12.69 -1.32
C LYS A 305 -6.95 12.20 -1.02
N PRO A 306 -7.92 13.11 -0.82
CA PRO A 306 -9.35 12.78 -0.82
C PRO A 306 -9.77 12.06 -2.09
N VAL A 307 -10.82 11.23 -2.02
CA VAL A 307 -11.40 10.54 -3.17
C VAL A 307 -11.98 11.56 -4.14
N ALA A 308 -11.71 11.38 -5.42
CA ALA A 308 -12.15 12.34 -6.46
C ALA A 308 -13.66 12.31 -6.75
N THR A 309 -14.38 11.27 -6.34
CA THR A 309 -15.82 11.15 -6.59
C THR A 309 -16.59 11.61 -5.35
N LEU A 310 -17.22 12.77 -5.45
CA LEU A 310 -18.03 13.40 -4.41
C LEU A 310 -19.51 13.21 -4.70
N LEU A 311 -20.36 13.26 -3.66
CA LEU A 311 -21.82 13.29 -3.81
C LEU A 311 -22.38 14.73 -3.93
N LYS A 312 -21.48 15.73 -4.02
CA LYS A 312 -21.80 17.13 -4.29
C LYS A 312 -21.78 17.40 -5.80
N PRO A 313 -22.60 18.36 -6.30
CA PRO A 313 -22.47 18.85 -7.67
C PRO A 313 -21.10 19.48 -7.92
N ILE A 314 -20.46 19.16 -9.04
CA ILE A 314 -19.14 19.67 -9.41
C ILE A 314 -19.15 20.09 -10.87
N ASP A 315 -18.66 21.27 -11.16
CA ASP A 315 -18.46 21.75 -12.52
C ASP A 315 -17.41 20.90 -13.25
N THR A 316 -17.73 20.51 -14.47
CA THR A 316 -16.85 19.70 -15.33
C THR A 316 -17.16 19.96 -16.81
N VAL A 317 -16.58 19.14 -17.68
CA VAL A 317 -16.83 19.18 -19.13
C VAL A 317 -17.21 17.80 -19.67
N THR A 318 -17.93 17.80 -20.77
CA THR A 318 -18.20 16.59 -21.55
C THR A 318 -16.94 16.17 -22.33
N ASP A 319 -16.96 15.00 -22.93
CA ASP A 319 -15.94 14.51 -23.87
C ASP A 319 -15.85 15.37 -25.16
N GLU A 320 -16.90 16.17 -25.46
CA GLU A 320 -16.90 17.18 -26.53
C GLU A 320 -16.36 18.56 -26.07
N GLY A 321 -15.97 18.72 -24.80
CA GLY A 321 -15.46 19.97 -24.24
C GLY A 321 -16.54 20.99 -23.84
N LYS A 322 -17.81 20.59 -23.72
CA LYS A 322 -18.91 21.47 -23.29
C LYS A 322 -18.99 21.49 -21.76
N GLU A 323 -19.15 22.68 -21.19
CA GLU A 323 -19.39 22.87 -19.76
C GLU A 323 -20.66 22.14 -19.29
N THR A 324 -20.60 21.52 -18.13
CA THR A 324 -21.69 20.78 -17.50
C THR A 324 -21.45 20.59 -16.01
N VAL A 325 -22.47 20.12 -15.30
CA VAL A 325 -22.38 19.79 -13.86
C VAL A 325 -22.44 18.28 -13.69
N LEU A 326 -21.44 17.74 -13.04
CA LEU A 326 -21.42 16.35 -12.61
C LEU A 326 -22.15 16.21 -11.28
N GLN A 327 -23.21 15.39 -11.26
CA GLN A 327 -23.83 14.88 -10.04
C GLN A 327 -23.47 13.39 -9.95
N ALA A 328 -22.39 13.07 -9.25
CA ALA A 328 -21.98 11.68 -9.09
C ALA A 328 -23.02 10.90 -8.27
N ARG A 329 -23.20 9.65 -8.65
CA ARG A 329 -24.02 8.66 -7.94
C ARG A 329 -23.15 7.47 -7.55
N GLY A 330 -23.64 6.59 -6.70
CA GLY A 330 -22.97 5.37 -6.33
C GLY A 330 -22.36 5.39 -4.93
N ARG A 331 -21.60 4.34 -4.63
CA ARG A 331 -21.07 4.02 -3.29
C ARG A 331 -19.56 4.23 -3.27
N HIS A 332 -19.12 5.36 -2.73
CA HIS A 332 -17.70 5.73 -2.66
C HIS A 332 -17.21 5.74 -1.20
N ASP A 333 -15.90 5.55 -1.01
CA ASP A 333 -15.29 5.69 0.31
C ASP A 333 -15.22 7.17 0.68
N PRO A 334 -15.68 7.60 1.86
CA PRO A 334 -15.46 8.95 2.34
C PRO A 334 -13.97 9.20 2.69
N CYS A 335 -13.26 8.13 3.04
CA CYS A 335 -11.83 8.13 3.32
C CYS A 335 -11.22 6.79 2.90
N VAL A 336 -10.14 6.81 2.12
CA VAL A 336 -9.48 5.58 1.62
C VAL A 336 -8.56 4.94 2.64
N LEU A 337 -8.11 5.67 3.66
CA LEU A 337 -7.00 5.27 4.53
C LEU A 337 -7.19 3.90 5.18
N PRO A 338 -8.35 3.56 5.80
CA PRO A 338 -8.52 2.26 6.42
C PRO A 338 -8.30 1.08 5.46
N ARG A 339 -8.66 1.26 4.19
CA ARG A 339 -8.47 0.24 3.15
C ARG A 339 -7.09 0.29 2.50
N ALA A 340 -6.42 1.44 2.54
CA ALA A 340 -5.09 1.62 2.00
C ALA A 340 -3.99 1.05 2.92
N VAL A 341 -4.23 0.95 4.23
CA VAL A 341 -3.29 0.36 5.20
C VAL A 341 -2.76 -1.01 4.74
N PRO A 342 -3.57 -2.05 4.48
CA PRO A 342 -3.06 -3.34 4.00
C PRO A 342 -2.42 -3.29 2.61
N ILE A 343 -2.74 -2.29 1.78
CA ILE A 343 -2.11 -2.11 0.47
C ILE A 343 -0.69 -1.56 0.64
N VAL A 344 -0.49 -0.61 1.56
CA VAL A 344 0.84 -0.08 1.91
C VAL A 344 1.73 -1.19 2.45
N GLU A 345 1.22 -2.01 3.38
CA GLU A 345 1.94 -3.18 3.89
C GLU A 345 2.28 -4.18 2.78
N ALA A 346 1.35 -4.47 1.89
CA ALA A 346 1.55 -5.40 0.77
C ALA A 346 2.65 -4.93 -0.18
N MET A 347 2.63 -3.66 -0.58
CA MET A 347 3.64 -3.09 -1.45
C MET A 347 5.02 -3.03 -0.77
N ALA A 348 5.07 -2.73 0.53
CA ALA A 348 6.29 -2.79 1.33
C ALA A 348 6.84 -4.22 1.38
N ALA A 349 5.99 -5.22 1.67
CA ALA A 349 6.39 -6.62 1.75
C ALA A 349 6.97 -7.14 0.42
N MET A 350 6.30 -6.86 -0.69
CA MET A 350 6.80 -7.24 -2.01
C MET A 350 8.15 -6.59 -2.32
N THR A 351 8.33 -5.31 -1.97
CA THR A 351 9.59 -4.59 -2.19
C THR A 351 10.71 -5.19 -1.35
N ILE A 352 10.47 -5.44 -0.06
CA ILE A 352 11.49 -6.01 0.85
C ILE A 352 11.86 -7.43 0.43
N LEU A 353 10.90 -8.28 0.06
CA LEU A 353 11.19 -9.63 -0.42
C LEU A 353 11.99 -9.61 -1.72
N ASP A 354 11.62 -8.77 -2.68
CA ASP A 354 12.34 -8.61 -3.95
C ASP A 354 13.80 -8.22 -3.72
N TYR A 355 14.05 -7.23 -2.87
CA TYR A 355 15.40 -6.79 -2.53
C TYR A 355 16.18 -7.80 -1.67
N TYR A 356 15.49 -8.55 -0.83
CA TYR A 356 16.12 -9.67 -0.10
C TYR A 356 16.61 -10.75 -1.07
N LEU A 357 15.81 -11.11 -2.06
CA LEU A 357 16.18 -12.09 -3.08
C LEU A 357 17.30 -11.57 -3.99
N LEU A 358 17.25 -10.30 -4.40
CA LEU A 358 18.35 -9.66 -5.12
C LEU A 358 19.66 -9.72 -4.33
N ASN A 359 19.63 -9.40 -3.04
CA ASN A 359 20.82 -9.41 -2.19
C ASN A 359 21.44 -10.82 -2.07
N LYS A 360 20.65 -11.90 -2.17
CA LYS A 360 21.16 -13.27 -2.19
C LYS A 360 22.01 -13.61 -3.42
N THR A 361 21.93 -12.84 -4.48
CA THR A 361 22.71 -13.05 -5.71
C THR A 361 24.10 -12.39 -5.65
N ILE A 362 24.38 -11.55 -4.65
CA ILE A 362 25.65 -10.81 -4.53
C ILE A 362 26.76 -11.68 -3.95
N HIS A 363 26.41 -12.60 -3.06
CA HIS A 363 27.36 -13.51 -2.43
C HIS A 363 27.12 -14.94 -2.94
N ILE A 364 28.18 -15.56 -3.46
CA ILE A 364 28.13 -16.93 -3.99
C ILE A 364 28.29 -17.97 -2.85
N LEU A 365 28.82 -17.58 -1.70
CA LEU A 365 29.08 -18.45 -0.52
C LEU A 365 28.49 -17.83 0.75
#